data_5d3e5e8234f590ea903440e6b2de8853
#
_entry.id   5d3e5e8234f590ea903440e6b2de8853
#
_cell.length_a   1.000
_cell.length_b   1.000
_cell.length_c   1.000
_cell.angle_alpha   90.00
_cell.angle_beta   90.00
_cell.angle_gamma   90.00
#
_symmetry.space_group_name_H-M   'P 1'
#
loop_
_entity.id
_entity.type
_entity.pdbx_description
1 polymer ?
#
loop_
_entity_poly.entity_id
_entity_poly.type
_entity_poly.pdbx_seq_one_letter_code
_entity_poly.pdbx_strand_id
1 'polypeptide(L)'
;PVQEAAFSHIFAGRSVLVTVPTGTGKTLMAKAALHAAFERNQRAIYTTPLRALTEEKYRELGEAFGEGNVGFATGDYKVNREAPIQVEVAEILWNRIVADKHVSPAEIVVMDEGHYFNDPERGYVWEQSIIGLDPRTQLVVLSATVGHPERFCHWVEITRRMPMALVESRERKVPLVHEFREEMMIDTVRELAHTGDVPAIIFVFGREQCFEVARLLKSCRRFTTDEEKAKVEALCEEALLPSGCAKELRPLLTHGIGIHHAGILPRYKQLVEQLALERLIKFVVSTETIAAGINLPARTVVFPALRKFVKQQARL
;
A
#
# COMPACT_ATOMS: atom_id res chain seq x y z
N PRO A 1 17.40 11.88 10.87
CA PRO A 1 16.82 13.18 11.26
C PRO A 1 15.28 13.11 11.37
N VAL A 2 14.56 12.75 10.30
CA VAL A 2 13.09 12.71 10.32
C VAL A 2 12.56 11.66 11.29
N GLN A 3 13.12 10.47 11.31
CA GLN A 3 12.74 9.41 12.23
C GLN A 3 13.00 9.80 13.68
N GLU A 4 14.16 10.41 13.97
CA GLU A 4 14.50 10.90 15.32
C GLU A 4 13.51 11.95 15.80
N ALA A 5 13.14 12.90 14.93
CA ALA A 5 12.12 13.89 15.25
C ALA A 5 10.76 13.25 15.57
N ALA A 6 10.32 12.29 14.74
CA ALA A 6 9.09 11.56 14.97
C ALA A 6 9.15 10.75 16.28
N PHE A 7 10.25 10.03 16.54
CA PHE A 7 10.44 9.26 17.78
C PHE A 7 10.39 10.15 19.02
N SER A 8 11.02 11.33 18.98
CA SER A 8 10.96 12.28 20.08
C SER A 8 9.53 12.65 20.48
N HIS A 9 8.64 12.84 19.50
CA HIS A 9 7.23 13.12 19.76
C HIS A 9 6.49 11.86 20.23
N ILE A 10 6.69 10.73 19.56
CA ILE A 10 6.01 9.46 19.87
C ILE A 10 6.30 9.03 21.32
N PHE A 11 7.58 8.98 21.71
CA PHE A 11 7.98 8.53 23.04
C PHE A 11 7.60 9.54 24.14
N ALA A 12 7.46 10.82 23.81
CA ALA A 12 6.93 11.83 24.72
C ALA A 12 5.39 11.77 24.88
N GLY A 13 4.71 10.81 24.22
CA GLY A 13 3.25 10.68 24.28
C GLY A 13 2.48 11.75 23.51
N ARG A 14 3.14 12.51 22.65
CA ARG A 14 2.52 13.58 21.85
C ARG A 14 1.91 13.01 20.57
N SER A 15 0.73 13.50 20.20
CA SER A 15 0.17 13.23 18.87
C SER A 15 1.05 13.86 17.78
N VAL A 16 1.19 13.17 16.65
CA VAL A 16 2.07 13.60 15.56
C VAL A 16 1.52 13.26 14.18
N LEU A 17 1.58 14.20 13.27
CA LEU A 17 1.47 13.97 11.84
C LEU A 17 2.88 13.82 11.24
N VAL A 18 3.12 12.70 10.60
CA VAL A 18 4.35 12.47 9.84
C VAL A 18 4.00 12.45 8.36
N THR A 19 4.48 13.44 7.62
CA THR A 19 4.32 13.52 6.17
C THR A 19 5.67 13.44 5.48
N VAL A 20 5.96 12.27 4.95
CA VAL A 20 7.26 11.94 4.35
C VAL A 20 7.07 11.00 3.16
N PRO A 21 7.89 11.11 2.10
CA PRO A 21 7.77 10.25 0.92
C PRO A 21 7.80 8.75 1.25
N THR A 22 7.27 7.95 0.36
CA THR A 22 7.35 6.48 0.44
C THR A 22 8.83 6.04 0.46
N GLY A 23 9.14 4.98 1.20
CA GLY A 23 10.51 4.47 1.35
C GLY A 23 11.38 5.20 2.40
N THR A 24 10.85 6.17 3.15
CA THR A 24 11.57 6.88 4.22
C THR A 24 11.48 6.20 5.59
N GLY A 25 10.76 5.08 5.68
CA GLY A 25 10.64 4.29 6.91
C GLY A 25 9.45 4.66 7.80
N LYS A 26 8.31 5.08 7.22
CA LYS A 26 7.04 5.29 7.97
C LYS A 26 6.67 4.12 8.85
N THR A 27 6.81 2.91 8.35
CA THR A 27 6.53 1.68 9.11
C THR A 27 7.37 1.57 10.39
N LEU A 28 8.62 2.03 10.39
CA LEU A 28 9.46 2.03 11.58
C LEU A 28 8.93 3.01 12.65
N MET A 29 8.39 4.15 12.23
CA MET A 29 7.78 5.12 13.16
C MET A 29 6.48 4.56 13.76
N ALA A 30 5.69 3.84 12.96
CA ALA A 30 4.54 3.09 13.45
C ALA A 30 4.95 2.03 14.49
N LYS A 31 5.94 1.20 14.15
CA LYS A 31 6.46 0.17 15.07
C LYS A 31 6.96 0.80 16.39
N ALA A 32 7.59 1.97 16.34
CA ALA A 32 8.02 2.67 17.54
C ALA A 32 6.83 3.09 18.43
N ALA A 33 5.72 3.57 17.83
CA ALA A 33 4.51 3.92 18.57
C ALA A 33 3.87 2.67 19.21
N LEU A 34 3.76 1.58 18.45
CA LEU A 34 3.22 0.31 18.96
C LEU A 34 4.11 -0.28 20.06
N HIS A 35 5.43 -0.20 19.89
CA HIS A 35 6.39 -0.66 20.91
C HIS A 35 6.27 0.16 22.21
N ALA A 36 6.12 1.48 22.08
CA ALA A 36 5.91 2.34 23.24
C ALA A 36 4.64 1.99 24.02
N ALA A 37 3.56 1.62 23.33
CA ALA A 37 2.35 1.12 23.96
C ALA A 37 2.59 -0.25 24.62
N PHE A 38 3.19 -1.17 23.91
CA PHE A 38 3.43 -2.55 24.35
C PHE A 38 4.26 -2.59 25.64
N GLU A 39 5.37 -1.84 25.71
CA GLU A 39 6.23 -1.74 26.90
C GLU A 39 5.49 -1.11 28.12
N ARG A 40 4.46 -0.31 27.86
CA ARG A 40 3.66 0.32 28.91
C ARG A 40 2.41 -0.50 29.28
N ASN A 41 2.26 -1.71 28.75
CA ASN A 41 1.05 -2.53 28.88
C ASN A 41 -0.22 -1.78 28.45
N GLN A 42 -0.13 -0.93 27.44
CA GLN A 42 -1.22 -0.16 26.85
C GLN A 42 -1.71 -0.86 25.59
N ARG A 43 -2.99 -0.62 25.25
CA ARG A 43 -3.56 -1.10 23.98
C ARG A 43 -3.21 -0.13 22.86
N ALA A 44 -2.90 -0.68 21.70
CA ALA A 44 -2.63 0.08 20.49
C ALA A 44 -3.44 -0.44 19.30
N ILE A 45 -3.85 0.48 18.45
CA ILE A 45 -4.54 0.16 17.19
C ILE A 45 -3.71 0.70 16.02
N TYR A 46 -3.50 -0.14 15.02
CA TYR A 46 -2.93 0.23 13.73
C TYR A 46 -4.01 0.15 12.67
N THR A 47 -4.35 1.26 12.04
CA THR A 47 -5.37 1.28 10.99
C THR A 47 -4.79 1.52 9.62
N THR A 48 -5.38 0.86 8.63
CA THR A 48 -5.08 1.04 7.21
C THR A 48 -6.39 1.26 6.42
N PRO A 49 -6.30 1.87 5.21
CA PRO A 49 -7.49 2.09 4.40
C PRO A 49 -8.01 0.84 3.68
N LEU A 50 -7.18 -0.18 3.52
CA LEU A 50 -7.48 -1.30 2.63
C LEU A 50 -7.20 -2.64 3.31
N ARG A 51 -8.09 -3.61 3.11
CA ARG A 51 -7.98 -4.96 3.65
C ARG A 51 -6.63 -5.63 3.34
N ALA A 52 -6.15 -5.51 2.10
CA ALA A 52 -4.87 -6.11 1.70
C ALA A 52 -3.69 -5.56 2.50
N LEU A 53 -3.67 -4.23 2.74
CA LEU A 53 -2.67 -3.59 3.59
C LEU A 53 -2.80 -4.04 5.05
N THR A 54 -4.02 -4.20 5.55
CA THR A 54 -4.27 -4.70 6.91
C THR A 54 -3.71 -6.10 7.08
N GLU A 55 -3.91 -6.99 6.11
CA GLU A 55 -3.39 -8.37 6.13
C GLU A 55 -1.86 -8.41 6.07
N GLU A 56 -1.24 -7.55 5.25
CA GLU A 56 0.22 -7.39 5.18
C GLU A 56 0.78 -6.91 6.51
N LYS A 57 0.20 -5.84 7.08
CA LYS A 57 0.64 -5.28 8.35
C LYS A 57 0.42 -6.23 9.53
N TYR A 58 -0.66 -6.99 9.52
CA TYR A 58 -0.88 -8.02 10.53
C TYR A 58 0.26 -9.05 10.57
N ARG A 59 0.68 -9.54 9.40
CA ARG A 59 1.82 -10.48 9.30
C ARG A 59 3.13 -9.82 9.74
N GLU A 60 3.44 -8.63 9.21
CA GLU A 60 4.65 -7.88 9.53
C GLU A 60 4.77 -7.56 11.04
N LEU A 61 3.66 -7.19 11.68
CA LEU A 61 3.63 -6.88 13.11
C LEU A 61 3.61 -8.16 13.95
N GLY A 62 2.99 -9.24 13.49
CA GLY A 62 3.05 -10.57 14.12
C GLY A 62 4.48 -11.11 14.22
N GLU A 63 5.27 -10.93 13.14
CA GLU A 63 6.71 -11.27 13.14
C GLU A 63 7.50 -10.40 14.13
N ALA A 64 7.15 -9.11 14.26
CA ALA A 64 7.90 -8.17 15.10
C ALA A 64 7.55 -8.26 16.60
N PHE A 65 6.27 -8.51 16.94
CA PHE A 65 5.77 -8.48 18.31
C PHE A 65 5.35 -9.86 18.86
N GLY A 66 5.35 -10.89 18.00
CA GLY A 66 4.82 -12.22 18.29
C GLY A 66 3.33 -12.33 17.93
N GLU A 67 2.94 -13.42 17.27
CA GLU A 67 1.56 -13.64 16.77
C GLU A 67 0.50 -13.57 17.88
N GLY A 68 0.84 -14.00 19.11
CA GLY A 68 -0.07 -13.94 20.27
C GLY A 68 -0.39 -12.51 20.73
N ASN A 69 0.44 -11.54 20.40
CA ASN A 69 0.31 -10.14 20.83
C ASN A 69 -0.35 -9.24 19.78
N VAL A 70 -0.61 -9.76 18.60
CA VAL A 70 -1.23 -9.02 17.49
C VAL A 70 -2.57 -9.62 17.12
N GLY A 71 -3.59 -8.80 17.07
CA GLY A 71 -4.93 -9.14 16.59
C GLY A 71 -5.18 -8.52 15.22
N PHE A 72 -6.20 -9.05 14.53
CA PHE A 72 -6.58 -8.61 13.20
C PHE A 72 -8.11 -8.45 13.10
N ALA A 73 -8.56 -7.38 12.47
CA ALA A 73 -9.98 -7.19 12.23
C ALA A 73 -10.26 -6.51 10.87
N THR A 74 -11.11 -7.18 10.09
CA THR A 74 -11.79 -6.63 8.91
C THR A 74 -13.30 -6.87 9.07
N GLY A 75 -14.11 -6.41 8.09
CA GLY A 75 -15.57 -6.57 8.17
C GLY A 75 -16.02 -8.01 8.45
N ASP A 76 -15.40 -8.97 7.78
CA ASP A 76 -15.84 -10.37 7.77
C ASP A 76 -15.00 -11.28 8.69
N TYR A 77 -13.82 -10.84 9.09
CA TYR A 77 -12.86 -11.70 9.76
C TYR A 77 -12.15 -11.03 10.92
N LYS A 78 -12.05 -11.72 12.05
CA LYS A 78 -11.42 -11.24 13.28
C LYS A 78 -10.59 -12.35 13.93
N VAL A 79 -9.35 -12.02 14.29
CA VAL A 79 -8.41 -12.91 14.99
C VAL A 79 -7.93 -12.21 16.23
N ASN A 80 -7.79 -12.93 17.34
CA ASN A 80 -7.19 -12.48 18.59
C ASN A 80 -7.63 -11.08 19.04
N ARG A 81 -8.94 -10.93 19.33
CA ARG A 81 -9.55 -9.62 19.70
C ARG A 81 -8.98 -8.98 20.96
N GLU A 82 -8.41 -9.81 21.84
CA GLU A 82 -7.86 -9.35 23.12
C GLU A 82 -6.38 -9.00 23.05
N ALA A 83 -5.74 -9.19 21.89
CA ALA A 83 -4.34 -8.83 21.72
C ALA A 83 -4.10 -7.34 22.02
N PRO A 84 -2.97 -6.99 22.64
CA PRO A 84 -2.64 -5.61 22.97
C PRO A 84 -2.47 -4.71 21.75
N ILE A 85 -2.07 -5.27 20.62
CA ILE A 85 -1.97 -4.56 19.34
C ILE A 85 -3.04 -5.08 18.40
N GLN A 86 -3.91 -4.21 17.90
CA GLN A 86 -4.96 -4.55 16.93
C GLN A 86 -4.64 -3.91 15.58
N VAL A 87 -4.63 -4.71 14.52
CA VAL A 87 -4.47 -4.25 13.13
C VAL A 87 -5.83 -4.33 12.45
N GLU A 88 -6.37 -3.19 12.04
CA GLU A 88 -7.74 -3.14 11.54
C GLU A 88 -7.94 -2.12 10.42
N VAL A 89 -8.96 -2.32 9.59
CA VAL A 89 -9.37 -1.30 8.63
C VAL A 89 -10.02 -0.11 9.35
N ALA A 90 -9.90 1.09 8.80
CA ALA A 90 -10.36 2.34 9.42
C ALA A 90 -11.86 2.29 9.81
N GLU A 91 -12.70 1.60 9.05
CA GLU A 91 -14.12 1.41 9.36
C GLU A 91 -14.37 0.63 10.65
N ILE A 92 -13.50 -0.31 11.01
CA ILE A 92 -13.61 -1.05 12.28
C ILE A 92 -13.29 -0.13 13.46
N LEU A 93 -12.24 0.69 13.36
CA LEU A 93 -11.96 1.70 14.37
C LEU A 93 -13.17 2.62 14.58
N TRP A 94 -13.72 3.16 13.49
CA TRP A 94 -14.90 4.01 13.55
C TRP A 94 -16.10 3.32 14.24
N ASN A 95 -16.38 2.07 13.84
CA ASN A 95 -17.46 1.30 14.45
C ASN A 95 -17.27 1.07 15.96
N ARG A 96 -16.01 0.86 16.42
CA ARG A 96 -15.71 0.75 17.86
C ARG A 96 -15.98 2.04 18.60
N ILE A 97 -15.56 3.17 18.05
CA ILE A 97 -15.76 4.50 18.62
C ILE A 97 -17.26 4.81 18.75
N VAL A 98 -18.06 4.47 17.75
CA VAL A 98 -19.52 4.69 17.76
C VAL A 98 -20.23 3.77 18.74
N ALA A 99 -19.79 2.50 18.82
CA ALA A 99 -20.42 1.49 19.68
C ALA A 99 -20.22 1.79 21.16
N ASP A 100 -19.06 2.31 21.54
CA ASP A 100 -18.73 2.61 22.95
C ASP A 100 -18.17 4.02 23.09
N LYS A 101 -19.08 4.97 23.27
CA LYS A 101 -18.76 6.42 23.41
C LYS A 101 -17.99 6.77 24.69
N HIS A 102 -17.85 5.86 25.63
CA HIS A 102 -17.30 6.12 26.96
C HIS A 102 -15.94 5.47 27.21
N VAL A 103 -15.53 4.55 26.33
CA VAL A 103 -14.27 3.82 26.47
C VAL A 103 -13.36 4.10 25.27
N SER A 104 -12.17 4.58 25.55
CA SER A 104 -11.15 4.67 24.47
C SER A 104 -10.84 3.28 23.94
N PRO A 105 -10.90 3.07 22.62
CA PRO A 105 -10.58 1.76 22.04
C PRO A 105 -9.11 1.37 22.25
N ALA A 106 -8.22 2.36 22.43
CA ALA A 106 -6.80 2.18 22.69
C ALA A 106 -6.17 3.49 23.21
N GLU A 107 -5.02 3.39 23.88
CA GLU A 107 -4.22 4.53 24.32
C GLU A 107 -3.41 5.15 23.16
N ILE A 108 -3.04 4.34 22.18
CA ILE A 108 -2.34 4.79 20.96
C ILE A 108 -3.10 4.32 19.74
N VAL A 109 -3.33 5.23 18.80
CA VAL A 109 -3.88 4.92 17.48
C VAL A 109 -2.92 5.40 16.40
N VAL A 110 -2.45 4.47 15.58
CA VAL A 110 -1.66 4.73 14.38
C VAL A 110 -2.60 4.69 13.18
N MET A 111 -2.70 5.80 12.47
CA MET A 111 -3.44 5.90 11.21
C MET A 111 -2.45 5.95 10.05
N ASP A 112 -2.29 4.83 9.36
CA ASP A 112 -1.42 4.76 8.19
C ASP A 112 -2.18 5.21 6.93
N GLU A 113 -1.41 5.67 5.93
CA GLU A 113 -1.94 6.24 4.68
C GLU A 113 -2.93 7.40 4.93
N GLY A 114 -2.54 8.34 5.78
CA GLY A 114 -3.36 9.48 6.19
C GLY A 114 -3.91 10.35 5.06
N HIS A 115 -3.37 10.23 3.82
CA HIS A 115 -3.91 10.93 2.64
C HIS A 115 -5.35 10.48 2.27
N TYR A 116 -5.80 9.32 2.74
CA TYR A 116 -7.19 8.88 2.59
C TYR A 116 -8.20 9.78 3.31
N PHE A 117 -7.75 10.65 4.20
CA PHE A 117 -8.60 11.72 4.75
C PHE A 117 -9.27 12.57 3.66
N ASN A 118 -8.60 12.74 2.51
CA ASN A 118 -9.13 13.48 1.35
C ASN A 118 -9.89 12.60 0.34
N ASP A 119 -10.10 11.31 0.64
CA ASP A 119 -10.86 10.43 -0.25
C ASP A 119 -12.34 10.85 -0.30
N PRO A 120 -12.93 11.10 -1.50
CA PRO A 120 -14.30 11.61 -1.62
C PRO A 120 -15.38 10.65 -1.09
N GLU A 121 -15.10 9.35 -1.09
CA GLU A 121 -16.06 8.33 -0.68
C GLU A 121 -15.85 7.85 0.76
N ARG A 122 -14.61 7.79 1.22
CA ARG A 122 -14.23 7.18 2.51
C ARG A 122 -13.55 8.12 3.48
N GLY A 123 -13.16 9.33 3.07
CA GLY A 123 -12.46 10.29 3.92
C GLY A 123 -13.21 10.62 5.21
N TYR A 124 -14.54 10.59 5.17
CA TYR A 124 -15.38 10.81 6.36
C TYR A 124 -15.10 9.82 7.49
N VAL A 125 -14.71 8.57 7.18
CA VAL A 125 -14.36 7.56 8.20
C VAL A 125 -13.15 8.01 9.01
N TRP A 126 -12.13 8.57 8.34
CA TRP A 126 -10.93 9.13 8.96
C TRP A 126 -11.27 10.36 9.82
N GLU A 127 -12.03 11.27 9.24
CA GLU A 127 -12.48 12.49 9.93
C GLU A 127 -13.25 12.16 11.19
N GLN A 128 -14.30 11.34 11.08
CA GLN A 128 -15.15 10.96 12.20
C GLN A 128 -14.39 10.15 13.27
N SER A 129 -13.43 9.31 12.86
CA SER A 129 -12.59 8.59 13.80
C SER A 129 -11.72 9.57 14.62
N ILE A 130 -11.10 10.55 13.97
CA ILE A 130 -10.28 11.56 14.66
C ILE A 130 -11.14 12.39 15.65
N ILE A 131 -12.35 12.78 15.23
CA ILE A 131 -13.29 13.53 16.06
C ILE A 131 -13.74 12.71 17.28
N GLY A 132 -14.03 11.43 17.07
CA GLY A 132 -14.62 10.55 18.07
C GLY A 132 -13.63 9.87 19.02
N LEU A 133 -12.33 9.90 18.72
CA LEU A 133 -11.31 9.36 19.62
C LEU A 133 -11.24 10.16 20.94
N ASP A 134 -11.07 9.44 22.07
CA ASP A 134 -10.80 10.07 23.37
C ASP A 134 -9.64 11.08 23.24
N PRO A 135 -9.78 12.31 23.75
CA PRO A 135 -8.69 13.29 23.70
C PRO A 135 -7.36 12.79 24.25
N ARG A 136 -7.38 11.88 25.24
CA ARG A 136 -6.16 11.29 25.84
C ARG A 136 -5.47 10.26 24.94
N THR A 137 -6.16 9.74 23.93
CA THR A 137 -5.54 8.80 22.96
C THR A 137 -4.45 9.50 22.16
N GLN A 138 -3.24 9.00 22.21
CA GLN A 138 -2.16 9.47 21.34
C GLN A 138 -2.47 9.11 19.88
N LEU A 139 -2.49 10.09 19.00
CA LEU A 139 -2.75 9.91 17.57
C LEU A 139 -1.44 10.05 16.77
N VAL A 140 -1.08 9.02 16.04
CA VAL A 140 0.07 9.01 15.11
C VAL A 140 -0.46 8.84 13.70
N VAL A 141 -0.42 9.90 12.90
CA VAL A 141 -0.85 9.87 11.50
C VAL A 141 0.37 9.79 10.58
N LEU A 142 0.41 8.77 9.74
CA LEU A 142 1.49 8.55 8.78
C LEU A 142 0.95 8.76 7.37
N SER A 143 1.62 9.58 6.57
CA SER A 143 1.20 9.85 5.20
C SER A 143 2.40 10.08 4.29
N ALA A 144 2.23 9.77 3.01
CA ALA A 144 3.20 10.13 1.98
C ALA A 144 3.05 11.59 1.54
N THR A 145 1.81 12.09 1.52
CA THR A 145 1.49 13.44 1.06
C THR A 145 0.25 13.97 1.81
N VAL A 146 0.35 15.19 2.30
CA VAL A 146 -0.79 15.96 2.82
C VAL A 146 -0.74 17.33 2.17
N GLY A 147 -1.82 17.78 1.56
CA GLY A 147 -1.84 19.03 0.78
C GLY A 147 -1.51 20.27 1.62
N HIS A 148 -1.99 20.32 2.85
CA HIS A 148 -1.76 21.40 3.81
C HIS A 148 -1.56 20.83 5.21
N PRO A 149 -0.37 20.29 5.55
CA PRO A 149 -0.16 19.56 6.79
C PRO A 149 -0.36 20.43 8.05
N GLU A 150 0.02 21.70 7.99
CA GLU A 150 -0.18 22.63 9.11
C GLU A 150 -1.68 22.88 9.39
N ARG A 151 -2.50 22.98 8.33
CA ARG A 151 -3.96 23.15 8.49
C ARG A 151 -4.58 21.88 9.06
N PHE A 152 -4.11 20.71 8.65
CA PHE A 152 -4.56 19.44 9.22
C PHE A 152 -4.23 19.38 10.73
N CYS A 153 -2.99 19.66 11.12
CA CYS A 153 -2.59 19.68 12.52
C CYS A 153 -3.45 20.65 13.33
N HIS A 154 -3.63 21.88 12.83
CA HIS A 154 -4.45 22.90 13.51
C HIS A 154 -5.92 22.46 13.66
N TRP A 155 -6.49 21.83 12.63
CA TRP A 155 -7.84 21.25 12.71
C TRP A 155 -7.93 20.16 13.78
N VAL A 156 -6.94 19.24 13.85
CA VAL A 156 -6.90 18.19 14.87
C VAL A 156 -6.76 18.80 16.28
N GLU A 157 -5.91 19.81 16.45
CA GLU A 157 -5.72 20.51 17.75
C GLU A 157 -7.00 21.14 18.26
N ILE A 158 -7.73 21.85 17.39
CA ILE A 158 -9.02 22.44 17.76
C ILE A 158 -10.05 21.36 18.11
N THR A 159 -10.13 20.33 17.26
CA THR A 159 -11.13 19.26 17.37
C THR A 159 -10.93 18.42 18.63
N ARG A 160 -9.68 18.04 18.92
CA ARG A 160 -9.34 17.16 20.03
C ARG A 160 -8.88 17.90 21.28
N ARG A 161 -8.69 19.21 21.20
CA ARG A 161 -8.15 20.06 22.28
C ARG A 161 -6.81 19.56 22.81
N MET A 162 -5.99 18.98 21.94
CA MET A 162 -4.68 18.42 22.24
C MET A 162 -3.69 18.84 21.17
N PRO A 163 -2.45 19.21 21.55
CA PRO A 163 -1.44 19.62 20.57
C PRO A 163 -1.07 18.47 19.64
N MET A 164 -0.83 18.78 18.37
CA MET A 164 -0.37 17.84 17.36
C MET A 164 0.92 18.33 16.71
N ALA A 165 1.99 17.57 16.87
CA ALA A 165 3.26 17.90 16.25
C ALA A 165 3.24 17.58 14.75
N LEU A 166 4.00 18.36 13.96
CA LEU A 166 4.22 18.09 12.54
C LEU A 166 5.67 17.69 12.33
N VAL A 167 5.87 16.55 11.65
CA VAL A 167 7.18 16.10 11.14
C VAL A 167 7.06 15.95 9.64
N GLU A 168 7.69 16.84 8.90
CA GLU A 168 7.65 16.86 7.44
C GLU A 168 9.04 16.71 6.83
N SER A 169 9.13 15.96 5.74
CA SER A 169 10.28 15.99 4.84
C SER A 169 9.82 15.71 3.41
N ARG A 170 10.41 16.43 2.48
CA ARG A 170 10.20 16.25 1.03
C ARG A 170 11.35 15.49 0.38
N GLU A 171 12.39 15.18 1.13
CA GLU A 171 13.56 14.48 0.61
C GLU A 171 13.21 13.03 0.28
N ARG A 172 13.44 12.64 -0.96
CA ARG A 172 13.29 11.27 -1.43
C ARG A 172 14.64 10.55 -1.38
N LYS A 173 14.69 9.38 -0.75
CA LYS A 173 15.89 8.52 -0.80
C LYS A 173 16.16 8.00 -2.21
N VAL A 174 15.09 7.74 -2.97
CA VAL A 174 15.18 7.33 -4.36
C VAL A 174 14.66 8.49 -5.21
N PRO A 175 15.52 9.12 -6.04
CA PRO A 175 15.08 10.17 -6.95
C PRO A 175 14.02 9.67 -7.92
N LEU A 176 13.05 10.52 -8.26
CA LEU A 176 12.05 10.27 -9.29
C LEU A 176 12.32 11.22 -10.45
N VAL A 177 12.55 10.62 -11.61
CA VAL A 177 12.68 11.36 -12.88
C VAL A 177 11.38 11.17 -13.64
N HIS A 178 10.76 12.27 -14.05
CA HIS A 178 9.53 12.26 -14.84
C HIS A 178 9.89 12.57 -16.30
N GLU A 179 9.49 11.67 -17.19
CA GLU A 179 9.67 11.86 -18.63
C GLU A 179 8.31 11.79 -19.32
N PHE A 180 8.07 12.71 -20.23
CA PHE A 180 6.95 12.65 -21.16
C PHE A 180 7.47 12.21 -22.53
N ARG A 181 6.85 11.21 -23.13
CA ARG A 181 7.25 10.64 -24.42
C ARG A 181 6.10 10.67 -25.40
N GLU A 182 6.35 11.19 -26.60
CA GLU A 182 5.40 11.23 -27.72
C GLU A 182 5.66 10.07 -28.70
N GLU A 183 5.84 8.87 -28.21
CA GLU A 183 6.14 7.68 -28.99
C GLU A 183 5.15 6.54 -28.72
N MET A 184 5.20 5.51 -29.54
CA MET A 184 4.39 4.34 -29.29
C MET A 184 4.89 3.59 -28.04
N MET A 185 3.96 3.20 -27.15
CA MET A 185 4.29 2.47 -25.92
C MET A 185 5.22 1.26 -26.18
N ILE A 186 5.08 0.60 -27.33
CA ILE A 186 5.90 -0.55 -27.69
C ILE A 186 7.38 -0.18 -27.87
N ASP A 187 7.67 1.02 -28.33
CA ASP A 187 9.04 1.51 -28.52
C ASP A 187 9.66 1.91 -27.19
N THR A 188 8.89 2.56 -26.31
CA THR A 188 9.28 2.77 -24.90
C THR A 188 9.62 1.44 -24.20
N VAL A 189 8.79 0.43 -24.34
CA VAL A 189 9.03 -0.90 -23.72
C VAL A 189 10.30 -1.56 -24.26
N ARG A 190 10.56 -1.47 -25.57
CA ARG A 190 11.80 -2.00 -26.18
C ARG A 190 13.03 -1.29 -25.66
N GLU A 191 12.95 0.03 -25.53
CA GLU A 191 14.04 0.83 -24.96
C GLU A 191 14.30 0.45 -23.50
N LEU A 192 13.26 0.43 -22.63
CA LEU A 192 13.40 0.02 -21.22
C LEU A 192 14.02 -1.37 -21.07
N ALA A 193 13.64 -2.32 -21.93
CA ALA A 193 14.24 -3.64 -21.94
C ALA A 193 15.70 -3.63 -22.41
N HIS A 194 16.08 -2.73 -23.34
CA HIS A 194 17.43 -2.59 -23.84
C HIS A 194 18.35 -1.88 -22.85
N THR A 195 17.89 -0.81 -22.23
CA THR A 195 18.67 -0.03 -21.24
C THR A 195 18.78 -0.72 -19.88
N GLY A 196 17.94 -1.76 -19.64
CA GLY A 196 17.88 -2.44 -18.34
C GLY A 196 17.08 -1.67 -17.28
N ASP A 197 16.21 -0.72 -17.69
CA ASP A 197 15.34 0.03 -16.81
C ASP A 197 14.08 -0.75 -16.41
N VAL A 198 14.29 -2.02 -16.14
CA VAL A 198 13.31 -3.01 -15.70
C VAL A 198 13.69 -3.56 -14.30
N PRO A 199 12.76 -4.10 -13.51
CA PRO A 199 11.33 -4.32 -13.80
C PRO A 199 10.54 -3.02 -13.98
N ALA A 200 9.56 -3.04 -14.87
CA ALA A 200 8.67 -1.90 -15.09
C ALA A 200 7.20 -2.27 -14.86
N ILE A 201 6.44 -1.35 -14.25
CA ILE A 201 4.99 -1.48 -14.08
C ILE A 201 4.31 -0.58 -15.11
N ILE A 202 3.38 -1.13 -15.88
CA ILE A 202 2.58 -0.41 -16.86
C ILE A 202 1.17 -0.30 -16.30
N PHE A 203 0.73 0.91 -15.94
CA PHE A 203 -0.59 1.16 -15.40
C PHE A 203 -1.61 1.42 -16.51
N VAL A 204 -2.69 0.64 -16.47
CA VAL A 204 -3.86 0.82 -17.34
C VAL A 204 -5.13 0.91 -16.51
N PHE A 205 -6.20 1.50 -17.05
CA PHE A 205 -7.43 1.75 -16.30
C PHE A 205 -8.47 0.63 -16.38
N GLY A 206 -8.29 -0.33 -17.29
CA GLY A 206 -9.25 -1.42 -17.52
C GLY A 206 -8.63 -2.80 -17.35
N ARG A 207 -9.42 -3.76 -16.80
CA ARG A 207 -8.95 -5.15 -16.64
C ARG A 207 -8.66 -5.82 -17.98
N GLU A 208 -9.52 -5.58 -19.00
CA GLU A 208 -9.33 -6.08 -20.35
C GLU A 208 -8.10 -5.46 -21.01
N GLN A 209 -7.88 -4.16 -20.79
CA GLN A 209 -6.68 -3.47 -21.26
C GLN A 209 -5.38 -4.09 -20.73
N CYS A 210 -5.39 -4.68 -19.52
CA CYS A 210 -4.22 -5.39 -19.03
C CYS A 210 -3.82 -6.54 -19.97
N PHE A 211 -4.80 -7.32 -20.43
CA PHE A 211 -4.54 -8.42 -21.35
C PHE A 211 -4.18 -7.92 -22.76
N GLU A 212 -4.84 -6.89 -23.26
CA GLU A 212 -4.54 -6.27 -24.56
C GLU A 212 -3.09 -5.78 -24.61
N VAL A 213 -2.69 -5.00 -23.61
CA VAL A 213 -1.32 -4.50 -23.49
C VAL A 213 -0.33 -5.64 -23.33
N ALA A 214 -0.59 -6.62 -22.48
CA ALA A 214 0.30 -7.77 -22.31
C ALA A 214 0.46 -8.59 -23.60
N ARG A 215 -0.60 -8.79 -24.39
CA ARG A 215 -0.52 -9.43 -25.71
C ARG A 215 0.28 -8.59 -26.70
N LEU A 216 0.14 -7.27 -26.67
CA LEU A 216 0.94 -6.35 -27.48
C LEU A 216 2.43 -6.49 -27.11
N LEU A 217 2.78 -6.50 -25.84
CA LEU A 217 4.16 -6.67 -25.38
C LEU A 217 4.73 -8.03 -25.78
N LYS A 218 3.92 -9.08 -25.85
CA LYS A 218 4.34 -10.40 -26.31
C LYS A 218 4.78 -10.42 -27.77
N SER A 219 4.39 -9.43 -28.59
CA SER A 219 4.89 -9.30 -29.97
C SER A 219 6.36 -8.85 -30.03
N CYS A 220 6.92 -8.36 -28.94
CA CYS A 220 8.34 -8.06 -28.82
C CYS A 220 9.17 -9.34 -28.70
N ARG A 221 10.50 -9.17 -28.78
CA ARG A 221 11.43 -10.23 -28.38
C ARG A 221 11.15 -10.63 -26.93
N ARG A 222 11.26 -11.92 -26.61
CA ARG A 222 11.12 -12.43 -25.24
C ARG A 222 12.05 -11.70 -24.27
N PHE A 223 11.53 -11.31 -23.12
CA PHE A 223 12.26 -10.56 -22.11
C PHE A 223 12.99 -11.45 -21.09
N THR A 224 12.68 -12.75 -21.04
CA THR A 224 13.34 -13.73 -20.17
C THR A 224 14.49 -14.43 -20.90
N THR A 225 15.54 -14.78 -20.17
CA THR A 225 16.56 -15.75 -20.64
C THR A 225 15.96 -17.17 -20.65
N ASP A 226 16.69 -18.15 -21.21
CA ASP A 226 16.22 -19.54 -21.17
C ASP A 226 16.20 -20.14 -19.78
N GLU A 227 17.14 -19.74 -18.93
CA GLU A 227 17.19 -20.12 -17.51
C GLU A 227 16.03 -19.52 -16.71
N GLU A 228 15.76 -18.22 -16.90
CA GLU A 228 14.62 -17.55 -16.25
C GLU A 228 13.29 -18.18 -16.70
N LYS A 229 13.15 -18.46 -17.99
CA LYS A 229 11.98 -19.11 -18.55
C LYS A 229 11.74 -20.49 -17.91
N ALA A 230 12.77 -21.32 -17.76
CA ALA A 230 12.64 -22.63 -17.13
C ALA A 230 12.18 -22.52 -15.66
N LYS A 231 12.72 -21.54 -14.91
CA LYS A 231 12.27 -21.27 -13.53
C LYS A 231 10.80 -20.83 -13.49
N VAL A 232 10.40 -19.92 -14.38
CA VAL A 232 9.01 -19.46 -14.48
C VAL A 232 8.08 -20.61 -14.83
N GLU A 233 8.47 -21.50 -15.75
CA GLU A 233 7.69 -22.68 -16.13
C GLU A 233 7.45 -23.61 -14.94
N ALA A 234 8.49 -23.89 -14.14
CA ALA A 234 8.38 -24.74 -12.95
C ALA A 234 7.41 -24.13 -11.91
N LEU A 235 7.53 -22.84 -11.62
CA LEU A 235 6.62 -22.15 -10.70
C LEU A 235 5.17 -22.07 -11.23
N CYS A 236 5.00 -21.95 -12.55
CA CYS A 236 3.70 -22.01 -13.19
C CYS A 236 3.04 -23.39 -13.08
N GLU A 237 3.79 -24.47 -13.16
CA GLU A 237 3.28 -25.84 -13.01
C GLU A 237 2.73 -26.08 -11.62
N GLU A 238 3.39 -25.55 -10.60
CA GLU A 238 2.95 -25.65 -9.22
C GLU A 238 1.73 -24.77 -8.92
N ALA A 239 1.72 -23.54 -9.42
CA ALA A 239 0.74 -22.52 -9.02
C ALA A 239 -0.49 -22.44 -9.91
N LEU A 240 -0.38 -22.69 -11.22
CA LEU A 240 -1.47 -22.52 -12.17
C LEU A 240 -2.31 -23.79 -12.31
N LEU A 241 -3.59 -23.68 -11.93
CA LEU A 241 -4.58 -24.72 -12.20
C LEU A 241 -4.96 -24.73 -13.70
N PRO A 242 -5.34 -25.88 -14.27
CA PRO A 242 -5.83 -25.95 -15.64
C PRO A 242 -7.14 -25.16 -15.82
N SER A 243 -7.04 -23.89 -16.15
CA SER A 243 -8.18 -22.98 -16.34
C SER A 243 -7.96 -22.12 -17.59
N GLY A 244 -9.00 -21.49 -18.09
CA GLY A 244 -8.90 -20.55 -19.22
C GLY A 244 -7.92 -19.41 -18.93
N CYS A 245 -7.98 -18.82 -17.74
CA CYS A 245 -7.09 -17.76 -17.31
C CYS A 245 -5.63 -18.22 -17.22
N ALA A 246 -5.37 -19.42 -16.71
CA ALA A 246 -4.02 -19.98 -16.63
C ALA A 246 -3.41 -20.23 -18.01
N LYS A 247 -4.22 -20.68 -18.98
CA LYS A 247 -3.80 -20.88 -20.38
C LYS A 247 -3.32 -19.57 -21.02
N GLU A 248 -3.90 -18.45 -20.63
CA GLU A 248 -3.52 -17.13 -21.14
C GLU A 248 -2.33 -16.54 -20.38
N LEU A 249 -2.28 -16.70 -19.05
CA LEU A 249 -1.21 -16.17 -18.21
C LEU A 249 0.15 -16.86 -18.44
N ARG A 250 0.17 -18.20 -18.51
CA ARG A 250 1.42 -18.96 -18.62
C ARG A 250 2.32 -18.50 -19.78
N PRO A 251 1.83 -18.31 -21.03
CA PRO A 251 2.65 -17.82 -22.11
C PRO A 251 3.15 -16.38 -21.95
N LEU A 252 2.46 -15.56 -21.16
CA LEU A 252 2.88 -14.21 -20.84
C LEU A 252 3.99 -14.23 -19.79
N LEU A 253 3.79 -14.98 -18.70
CA LEU A 253 4.77 -15.11 -17.62
C LEU A 253 6.11 -15.66 -18.14
N THR A 254 6.09 -16.72 -18.97
CA THR A 254 7.28 -17.27 -19.58
C THR A 254 7.96 -16.31 -20.56
N HIS A 255 7.23 -15.34 -21.11
CA HIS A 255 7.78 -14.27 -21.93
C HIS A 255 8.39 -13.12 -21.08
N GLY A 256 8.15 -13.10 -19.79
CA GLY A 256 8.61 -12.05 -18.85
C GLY A 256 7.58 -10.96 -18.60
N ILE A 257 6.29 -11.23 -18.82
CA ILE A 257 5.18 -10.30 -18.68
C ILE A 257 4.19 -10.84 -17.66
N GLY A 258 3.94 -10.09 -16.57
CA GLY A 258 2.91 -10.38 -15.58
C GLY A 258 1.67 -9.51 -15.80
N ILE A 259 0.52 -10.01 -15.35
CA ILE A 259 -0.73 -9.25 -15.29
C ILE A 259 -1.23 -9.26 -13.85
N HIS A 260 -1.60 -8.08 -13.34
CA HIS A 260 -2.09 -7.94 -11.97
C HIS A 260 -3.31 -6.99 -11.90
N HIS A 261 -4.47 -7.52 -11.55
CA HIS A 261 -5.70 -6.75 -11.29
C HIS A 261 -6.68 -7.52 -10.42
N ALA A 262 -7.68 -6.86 -9.87
CA ALA A 262 -8.66 -7.45 -8.94
C ALA A 262 -9.48 -8.63 -9.53
N GLY A 263 -9.54 -8.76 -10.85
CA GLY A 263 -10.25 -9.86 -11.53
C GLY A 263 -9.44 -11.15 -11.67
N ILE A 264 -8.15 -11.15 -11.27
CA ILE A 264 -7.30 -12.34 -11.29
C ILE A 264 -7.40 -13.05 -9.94
N LEU A 265 -7.43 -14.39 -9.96
CA LEU A 265 -7.48 -15.20 -8.74
C LEU A 265 -6.32 -14.85 -7.80
N PRO A 266 -6.55 -14.80 -6.48
CA PRO A 266 -5.51 -14.44 -5.50
C PRO A 266 -4.22 -15.24 -5.66
N ARG A 267 -4.32 -16.54 -5.86
CA ARG A 267 -3.18 -17.43 -6.09
C ARG A 267 -2.33 -17.02 -7.30
N TYR A 268 -2.97 -16.59 -8.39
CA TYR A 268 -2.26 -16.15 -9.60
C TYR A 268 -1.62 -14.77 -9.42
N LYS A 269 -2.26 -13.90 -8.64
CA LYS A 269 -1.64 -12.63 -8.24
C LYS A 269 -0.38 -12.87 -7.43
N GLN A 270 -0.45 -13.75 -6.42
CA GLN A 270 0.71 -14.13 -5.61
C GLN A 270 1.86 -14.68 -6.46
N LEU A 271 1.57 -15.50 -7.48
CA LEU A 271 2.58 -15.96 -8.42
C LEU A 271 3.24 -14.81 -9.18
N VAL A 272 2.45 -13.87 -9.71
CA VAL A 272 2.98 -12.68 -10.41
C VAL A 272 3.85 -11.84 -9.47
N GLU A 273 3.41 -11.65 -8.23
CA GLU A 273 4.13 -10.93 -7.19
C GLU A 273 5.47 -11.61 -6.87
N GLN A 274 5.46 -12.93 -6.66
CA GLN A 274 6.68 -13.71 -6.42
C GLN A 274 7.65 -13.59 -7.59
N LEU A 275 7.19 -13.80 -8.83
CA LEU A 275 8.02 -13.69 -10.02
C LEU A 275 8.62 -12.30 -10.21
N ALA A 276 7.87 -11.25 -9.82
CA ALA A 276 8.36 -9.88 -9.88
C ALA A 276 9.40 -9.60 -8.78
N LEU A 277 9.19 -10.08 -7.55
CA LEU A 277 10.16 -9.98 -6.45
C LEU A 277 11.47 -10.68 -6.78
N GLU A 278 11.41 -11.86 -7.40
CA GLU A 278 12.56 -12.62 -7.89
C GLU A 278 13.16 -12.05 -9.18
N ARG A 279 12.59 -10.96 -9.73
CA ARG A 279 13.00 -10.32 -11.00
C ARG A 279 12.98 -11.24 -12.21
N LEU A 280 12.19 -12.30 -12.16
CA LEU A 280 12.01 -13.25 -13.26
C LEU A 280 11.12 -12.70 -14.36
N ILE A 281 10.19 -11.79 -14.05
CA ILE A 281 9.42 -11.03 -15.03
C ILE A 281 9.90 -9.58 -15.09
N LYS A 282 9.88 -9.00 -16.30
CA LYS A 282 10.44 -7.66 -16.57
C LYS A 282 9.36 -6.59 -16.65
N PHE A 283 8.15 -6.97 -17.04
CA PHE A 283 7.01 -6.05 -17.15
C PHE A 283 5.81 -6.60 -16.40
N VAL A 284 5.15 -5.74 -15.62
CA VAL A 284 3.87 -6.06 -14.98
C VAL A 284 2.83 -5.06 -15.48
N VAL A 285 1.81 -5.55 -16.17
CA VAL A 285 0.68 -4.73 -16.60
C VAL A 285 -0.40 -4.79 -15.53
N SER A 286 -0.79 -3.66 -14.99
CA SER A 286 -1.69 -3.63 -13.85
C SER A 286 -2.69 -2.47 -13.91
N THR A 287 -3.78 -2.65 -13.17
CA THR A 287 -4.65 -1.55 -12.78
C THR A 287 -4.16 -0.92 -11.46
N GLU A 288 -4.78 0.19 -11.05
CA GLU A 288 -4.47 0.89 -9.79
C GLU A 288 -4.43 -0.01 -8.54
N THR A 289 -5.04 -1.20 -8.60
CA THR A 289 -5.11 -2.14 -7.46
C THR A 289 -3.76 -2.68 -7.00
N ILE A 290 -2.73 -2.66 -7.84
CA ILE A 290 -1.38 -3.10 -7.45
C ILE A 290 -0.69 -2.06 -6.54
N ALA A 291 -1.03 -0.78 -6.72
CA ALA A 291 -0.45 0.31 -5.94
C ALA A 291 -0.88 0.27 -4.45
N ALA A 292 -1.98 -0.41 -4.19
CA ALA A 292 -2.64 -0.45 -2.89
C ALA A 292 -2.34 -1.74 -2.11
N GLY A 293 -1.09 -2.05 -1.83
CA GLY A 293 -0.77 -3.14 -0.92
C GLY A 293 0.32 -4.12 -1.35
N ILE A 294 1.10 -3.80 -2.38
CA ILE A 294 2.19 -4.67 -2.79
C ILE A 294 3.46 -3.83 -3.01
N ASN A 295 4.51 -4.19 -2.31
CA ASN A 295 5.82 -3.57 -2.50
C ASN A 295 6.59 -4.28 -3.61
N LEU A 296 6.25 -4.02 -4.88
CA LEU A 296 6.98 -4.55 -6.02
C LEU A 296 8.22 -3.70 -6.34
N PRO A 297 9.38 -4.32 -6.57
CA PRO A 297 10.60 -3.62 -6.94
C PRO A 297 10.55 -3.17 -8.40
N ALA A 298 9.84 -2.09 -8.69
CA ALA A 298 9.82 -1.48 -10.02
C ALA A 298 10.86 -0.36 -10.13
N ARG A 299 11.66 -0.41 -11.20
CA ARG A 299 12.60 0.66 -11.55
C ARG A 299 11.90 1.76 -12.34
N THR A 300 10.94 1.38 -13.18
CA THR A 300 10.18 2.29 -14.03
C THR A 300 8.69 2.09 -13.86
N VAL A 301 7.94 3.19 -13.95
CA VAL A 301 6.49 3.18 -14.02
C VAL A 301 6.05 3.87 -15.29
N VAL A 302 5.22 3.21 -16.08
CA VAL A 302 4.72 3.70 -17.38
C VAL A 302 3.21 3.94 -17.27
N PHE A 303 2.78 5.12 -17.67
CA PHE A 303 1.37 5.48 -17.82
C PHE A 303 1.06 5.75 -19.30
N PRO A 304 0.52 4.78 -20.05
CA PRO A 304 0.17 4.98 -21.45
C PRO A 304 -0.92 6.04 -21.65
N ALA A 305 -1.74 6.31 -20.64
CA ALA A 305 -2.73 7.35 -20.63
C ALA A 305 -2.85 7.95 -19.22
N LEU A 306 -3.08 9.27 -19.16
CA LEU A 306 -3.28 10.01 -17.89
C LEU A 306 -4.74 10.32 -17.59
N ARG A 307 -5.68 9.92 -18.47
CA ARG A 307 -7.11 10.19 -18.30
C ARG A 307 -7.88 8.89 -18.19
N LYS A 308 -8.69 8.78 -17.14
CA LYS A 308 -9.62 7.68 -16.92
C LYS A 308 -11.05 8.15 -17.25
N PHE A 309 -11.76 7.41 -18.10
CA PHE A 309 -13.18 7.67 -18.34
C PHE A 309 -14.01 6.94 -17.28
N VAL A 310 -14.74 7.70 -16.47
CA VAL A 310 -15.68 7.19 -15.48
C VAL A 310 -17.07 7.73 -15.82
N LYS A 311 -18.04 6.85 -16.10
CA LYS A 311 -19.42 7.20 -16.41
C LYS A 311 -19.53 8.36 -17.42
N GLN A 312 -18.88 8.25 -18.57
CA GLN A 312 -18.84 9.22 -19.65
C GLN A 312 -18.15 10.57 -19.34
N GLN A 313 -17.47 10.69 -18.21
CA GLN A 313 -16.66 11.87 -17.90
C GLN A 313 -15.19 11.48 -17.78
N ALA A 314 -14.30 12.28 -18.38
CA ALA A 314 -12.87 12.13 -18.20
C ALA A 314 -12.47 12.66 -16.81
N ARG A 315 -11.70 11.87 -16.04
CA ARG A 315 -11.03 12.29 -14.82
C ARG A 315 -9.52 12.12 -14.98
N LEU A 316 -8.79 13.12 -14.55
CA LEU A 316 -7.32 13.10 -14.49
C LEU A 316 -6.84 12.24 -13.32
#